data_48a67dbcc5e3ed80c0b56b655f573b90
#
_entry.id   48a67dbcc5e3ed80c0b56b655f573b90
#
_cell.length_a   1.000
_cell.length_b   1.000
_cell.length_c   1.000
_cell.angle_alpha   90.00
_cell.angle_beta   90.00
_cell.angle_gamma   90.00
#
_symmetry.space_group_name_H-M   'P 1'
#
loop_
_entity.id
_entity.type
_entity.pdbx_description
1 polymer ?
#
loop_
_entity_poly.entity_id
_entity_poly.type
_entity_poly.pdbx_seq_one_letter_code
_entity_poly.pdbx_strand_id
1 'polypeptide(L)'
;MIQFLVAAPCSGSGKTTLTCALLAALKRRGQDPCSFKSGPDYIDPMFHRAVLGVESHNLDLFFSAPETVRVLYAQAAAGHGAAVCEGAMGFYDGLGGVSDTASAWHLADTLGLPVLLVVQPRGASLTLAAQINGLKQFRTPSHLAGILLNDCAPHLYALLAPMLERETGLPVLGYLCLLYTSPSPRDGATS
;
A
#
# COMPACT_ATOMS: atom_id res chain seq x y z
N MET A 1 -17.97 5.21 -4.63
CA MET A 1 -16.53 5.46 -4.87
C MET A 1 -15.73 4.33 -4.23
N ILE A 2 -14.81 3.72 -4.96
CA ILE A 2 -13.85 2.72 -4.44
C ILE A 2 -12.77 3.49 -3.68
N GLN A 3 -12.48 3.12 -2.42
CA GLN A 3 -11.46 3.84 -1.64
C GLN A 3 -10.72 2.89 -0.70
N PHE A 4 -9.40 3.01 -0.64
CA PHE A 4 -8.53 2.19 0.22
C PHE A 4 -7.13 2.81 0.37
N LEU A 5 -6.40 2.32 1.37
CA LEU A 5 -5.00 2.66 1.58
C LEU A 5 -4.13 1.42 1.36
N VAL A 6 -3.03 1.58 0.64
CA VAL A 6 -1.98 0.55 0.44
C VAL A 6 -0.89 0.77 1.46
N ALA A 7 -0.66 -0.23 2.31
CA ALA A 7 0.38 -0.21 3.34
C ALA A 7 1.26 -1.47 3.28
N ALA A 8 2.33 -1.49 4.04
CA ALA A 8 3.21 -2.65 4.15
C ALA A 8 3.89 -2.70 5.52
N PRO A 9 4.42 -3.85 5.95
CA PRO A 9 5.15 -3.96 7.22
C PRO A 9 6.41 -3.08 7.27
N CYS A 10 7.05 -2.84 6.12
CA CYS A 10 8.28 -2.05 6.05
C CYS A 10 8.45 -1.38 4.68
N SER A 11 9.46 -0.51 4.57
CA SER A 11 9.91 0.04 3.29
C SER A 11 10.45 -1.07 2.37
N GLY A 12 10.38 -0.84 1.05
CA GLY A 12 10.86 -1.81 0.06
C GLY A 12 9.95 -3.02 -0.19
N SER A 13 8.78 -3.10 0.44
CA SER A 13 7.82 -4.21 0.25
C SER A 13 7.04 -4.14 -1.08
N GLY A 14 7.23 -3.09 -1.89
CA GLY A 14 6.59 -2.95 -3.20
C GLY A 14 5.27 -2.17 -3.19
N LYS A 15 5.01 -1.34 -2.16
CA LYS A 15 3.81 -0.48 -2.10
C LYS A 15 3.63 0.32 -3.38
N THR A 16 4.63 1.09 -3.78
CA THR A 16 4.57 1.98 -4.97
C THR A 16 4.30 1.19 -6.25
N THR A 17 4.96 0.04 -6.44
CA THR A 17 4.72 -0.82 -7.61
C THR A 17 3.27 -1.31 -7.66
N LEU A 18 2.74 -1.79 -6.54
CA LEU A 18 1.36 -2.26 -6.46
C LEU A 18 0.35 -1.11 -6.57
N THR A 19 0.63 0.05 -5.97
CA THR A 19 -0.20 1.25 -6.13
C THR A 19 -0.30 1.65 -7.60
N CYS A 20 0.82 1.73 -8.32
CA CYS A 20 0.82 2.03 -9.75
C CYS A 20 0.04 0.99 -10.56
N ALA A 21 0.21 -0.30 -10.26
CA ALA A 21 -0.53 -1.38 -10.93
C ALA A 21 -2.04 -1.28 -10.68
N LEU A 22 -2.47 -0.99 -9.45
CA LEU A 22 -3.87 -0.82 -9.09
C LEU A 22 -4.48 0.42 -9.76
N LEU A 23 -3.78 1.56 -9.76
CA LEU A 23 -4.22 2.78 -10.45
C LEU A 23 -4.39 2.54 -11.95
N ALA A 24 -3.42 1.89 -12.60
CA ALA A 24 -3.51 1.53 -14.01
C ALA A 24 -4.67 0.56 -14.29
N ALA A 25 -4.89 -0.42 -13.41
CA ALA A 25 -5.99 -1.37 -13.56
C ALA A 25 -7.36 -0.71 -13.37
N LEU A 26 -7.51 0.18 -12.41
CA LEU A 26 -8.73 0.97 -12.18
C LEU A 26 -9.04 1.84 -13.40
N LYS A 27 -8.04 2.54 -13.92
CA LYS A 27 -8.19 3.38 -15.12
C LYS A 27 -8.61 2.56 -16.34
N ARG A 28 -8.00 1.39 -16.58
CA ARG A 28 -8.39 0.47 -17.68
C ARG A 28 -9.82 -0.05 -17.56
N ARG A 29 -10.37 -0.11 -16.35
CA ARG A 29 -11.76 -0.52 -16.08
C ARG A 29 -12.76 0.62 -16.18
N GLY A 30 -12.34 1.79 -16.67
CA GLY A 30 -13.20 2.97 -16.80
C GLY A 30 -13.51 3.65 -15.46
N GLN A 31 -12.83 3.26 -14.39
CA GLN A 31 -12.84 4.06 -13.16
C GLN A 31 -11.94 5.27 -13.40
N ASP A 32 -12.33 6.41 -12.87
CA ASP A 32 -11.51 7.61 -12.86
C ASP A 32 -10.81 7.70 -11.49
N PRO A 33 -9.57 7.11 -11.34
CA PRO A 33 -8.90 7.11 -10.05
C PRO A 33 -8.16 8.42 -9.81
N CYS A 34 -8.18 8.89 -8.56
CA CYS A 34 -7.20 9.81 -8.00
C CYS A 34 -6.31 9.08 -6.99
N SER A 35 -5.13 9.61 -6.74
CA SER A 35 -4.18 9.01 -5.80
C SER A 35 -3.69 10.00 -4.75
N PHE A 36 -3.32 9.46 -3.59
CA PHE A 36 -2.78 10.22 -2.47
C PHE A 36 -1.54 9.54 -1.92
N LYS A 37 -0.51 10.30 -1.63
CA LYS A 37 0.69 9.81 -0.95
C LYS A 37 0.72 10.34 0.49
N SER A 38 0.96 9.45 1.45
CA SER A 38 1.21 9.84 2.83
C SER A 38 2.56 10.54 2.95
N GLY A 39 2.56 11.74 3.55
CA GLY A 39 3.76 12.53 3.75
C GLY A 39 4.18 13.40 2.55
N PRO A 40 5.29 14.15 2.67
CA PRO A 40 5.74 15.13 1.68
C PRO A 40 6.59 14.48 0.57
N ASP A 41 5.99 13.58 -0.18
CA ASP A 41 6.63 12.90 -1.33
C ASP A 41 6.33 13.63 -2.63
N TYR A 42 7.37 13.91 -3.42
CA TYR A 42 7.24 14.56 -4.73
C TYR A 42 7.33 13.58 -5.90
N ILE A 43 8.05 12.47 -5.72
CA ILE A 43 8.39 11.52 -6.80
C ILE A 43 7.15 10.72 -7.21
N ASP A 44 6.50 10.07 -6.27
CA ASP A 44 5.35 9.22 -6.57
C ASP A 44 4.17 10.02 -7.17
N PRO A 45 3.76 11.19 -6.61
CA PRO A 45 2.72 12.01 -7.23
C PRO A 45 3.08 12.53 -8.63
N MET A 46 4.35 12.87 -8.87
CA MET A 46 4.80 13.26 -10.22
C MET A 46 4.71 12.10 -11.21
N PHE A 47 5.15 10.91 -10.81
CA PHE A 47 5.06 9.71 -11.63
C PHE A 47 3.59 9.37 -11.96
N HIS A 48 2.70 9.40 -10.98
CA HIS A 48 1.28 9.13 -11.18
C HIS A 48 0.66 10.09 -12.21
N ARG A 49 0.97 11.38 -12.12
CA ARG A 49 0.49 12.38 -13.07
C ARG A 49 1.12 12.25 -14.45
N ALA A 50 2.44 12.16 -14.52
CA ALA A 50 3.17 12.19 -15.79
C ALA A 50 3.07 10.87 -16.59
N VAL A 51 3.09 9.72 -15.91
CA VAL A 51 3.15 8.40 -16.54
C VAL A 51 1.77 7.72 -16.59
N LEU A 52 1.03 7.77 -15.50
CA LEU A 52 -0.27 7.11 -15.43
C LEU A 52 -1.42 8.04 -15.85
N GLY A 53 -1.19 9.36 -15.90
CA GLY A 53 -2.23 10.36 -16.14
C GLY A 53 -3.32 10.29 -15.07
N VAL A 54 -2.92 10.10 -13.81
CA VAL A 54 -3.78 10.01 -12.63
C VAL A 54 -3.52 11.24 -11.76
N GLU A 55 -4.57 11.96 -11.37
CA GLU A 55 -4.44 13.06 -10.43
C GLU A 55 -3.91 12.56 -9.09
N SER A 56 -2.93 13.26 -8.53
CA SER A 56 -2.22 12.81 -7.34
C SER A 56 -1.88 13.95 -6.40
N HIS A 57 -2.08 13.73 -5.10
CA HIS A 57 -1.88 14.71 -4.04
C HIS A 57 -1.08 14.11 -2.88
N ASN A 58 -0.58 14.95 -1.99
CA ASN A 58 0.00 14.54 -0.71
C ASN A 58 -1.01 14.77 0.42
N LEU A 59 -1.03 13.85 1.37
CA LEU A 59 -1.75 13.99 2.64
C LEU A 59 -0.75 13.82 3.78
N ASP A 60 -0.56 14.86 4.57
CA ASP A 60 0.49 14.89 5.57
C ASP A 60 -0.06 15.26 6.95
N LEU A 61 -0.09 14.26 7.84
CA LEU A 61 -0.50 14.41 9.24
C LEU A 61 0.61 14.92 10.16
N PHE A 62 1.81 15.13 9.63
CA PHE A 62 2.89 15.80 10.36
C PHE A 62 2.71 17.31 10.33
N PHE A 63 2.38 17.88 9.17
CA PHE A 63 2.20 19.31 8.97
C PHE A 63 0.76 19.80 9.11
N SER A 64 -0.22 18.90 9.01
CA SER A 64 -1.64 19.25 8.97
C SER A 64 -2.43 18.51 10.04
N ALA A 65 -3.39 19.21 10.66
CA ALA A 65 -4.34 18.59 11.56
C ALA A 65 -5.22 17.56 10.84
N PRO A 66 -5.72 16.52 11.53
CA PRO A 66 -6.59 15.50 10.94
C PRO A 66 -7.82 16.07 10.20
N GLU A 67 -8.42 17.12 10.73
CA GLU A 67 -9.57 17.81 10.13
C GLU A 67 -9.21 18.40 8.77
N THR A 68 -8.04 19.02 8.66
CA THR A 68 -7.53 19.60 7.40
C THR A 68 -7.28 18.48 6.38
N VAL A 69 -6.67 17.35 6.81
CA VAL A 69 -6.40 16.20 5.95
C VAL A 69 -7.72 15.61 5.41
N ARG A 70 -8.76 15.49 6.26
CA ARG A 70 -10.09 15.04 5.82
C ARG A 70 -10.69 15.95 4.75
N VAL A 71 -10.60 17.27 4.93
CA VAL A 71 -11.11 18.24 3.96
C VAL A 71 -10.36 18.14 2.64
N LEU A 72 -9.03 18.12 2.67
CA LEU A 72 -8.19 18.00 1.47
C LEU A 72 -8.47 16.69 0.72
N TYR A 73 -8.58 15.58 1.44
CA TYR A 73 -8.95 14.29 0.85
C TYR A 73 -10.33 14.35 0.18
N ALA A 74 -11.34 14.86 0.90
CA ALA A 74 -12.71 14.91 0.39
C ALA A 74 -12.82 15.81 -0.85
N GLN A 75 -12.13 16.95 -0.86
CA GLN A 75 -12.12 17.87 -2.00
C GLN A 75 -11.44 17.26 -3.23
N ALA A 76 -10.25 16.66 -3.04
CA ALA A 76 -9.50 16.09 -4.15
C ALA A 76 -10.08 14.76 -4.66
N ALA A 77 -10.78 14.00 -3.82
CA ALA A 77 -11.47 12.77 -4.23
C ALA A 77 -12.84 13.05 -4.88
N ALA A 78 -13.37 14.27 -4.76
CA ALA A 78 -14.70 14.61 -5.28
C ALA A 78 -14.75 14.45 -6.80
N GLY A 79 -15.77 13.72 -7.28
CA GLY A 79 -15.98 13.49 -8.72
C GLY A 79 -15.22 12.28 -9.28
N HIS A 80 -14.25 11.73 -8.55
CA HIS A 80 -13.53 10.51 -8.97
C HIS A 80 -14.29 9.23 -8.62
N GLY A 81 -14.11 8.19 -9.45
CA GLY A 81 -14.69 6.86 -9.23
C GLY A 81 -13.92 6.02 -8.20
N ALA A 82 -12.64 6.33 -8.01
CA ALA A 82 -11.77 5.64 -7.05
C ALA A 82 -10.75 6.61 -6.42
N ALA A 83 -10.40 6.37 -5.16
CA ALA A 83 -9.37 7.10 -4.42
C ALA A 83 -8.41 6.09 -3.76
N VAL A 84 -7.14 6.13 -4.15
CA VAL A 84 -6.11 5.22 -3.67
C VAL A 84 -5.07 6.00 -2.87
N CYS A 85 -4.96 5.71 -1.57
CA CYS A 85 -3.91 6.25 -0.73
C CYS A 85 -2.71 5.28 -0.69
N GLU A 86 -1.49 5.78 -0.71
CA GLU A 86 -0.28 5.02 -0.48
C GLU A 86 0.41 5.47 0.80
N GLY A 87 0.64 4.53 1.72
CA GLY A 87 1.38 4.77 2.95
C GLY A 87 2.88 4.95 2.69
N ALA A 88 3.54 5.70 3.54
CA ALA A 88 4.99 5.78 3.62
C ALA A 88 5.52 4.80 4.66
N MET A 89 6.78 4.35 4.51
CA MET A 89 7.49 3.50 5.50
C MET A 89 6.73 2.21 5.85
N GLY A 90 6.86 1.71 7.07
CA GLY A 90 6.03 0.64 7.61
C GLY A 90 4.67 1.14 8.10
N PHE A 91 3.74 0.21 8.29
CA PHE A 91 2.33 0.53 8.55
C PHE A 91 2.13 1.42 9.78
N TYR A 92 2.90 1.16 10.84
CA TYR A 92 2.85 1.91 12.09
C TYR A 92 4.03 2.88 12.28
N ASP A 93 4.95 2.94 11.29
CA ASP A 93 6.12 3.81 11.40
C ASP A 93 5.73 5.26 11.10
N GLY A 94 5.68 6.07 12.11
CA GLY A 94 5.37 7.48 12.02
C GLY A 94 6.52 8.34 12.56
N LEU A 95 6.17 9.32 13.34
CA LEU A 95 7.09 10.35 13.82
C LEU A 95 8.31 9.75 14.55
N GLY A 96 9.49 10.04 14.02
CA GLY A 96 10.77 9.57 14.59
C GLY A 96 10.97 8.05 14.51
N GLY A 97 10.09 7.30 13.84
CA GLY A 97 10.13 5.84 13.77
C GLY A 97 9.76 5.13 15.06
N VAL A 98 9.32 5.87 16.08
CA VAL A 98 8.98 5.35 17.43
C VAL A 98 7.54 5.66 17.85
N SER A 99 6.78 6.33 16.99
CA SER A 99 5.38 6.70 17.20
C SER A 99 4.58 6.33 15.96
N ASP A 100 3.29 6.03 16.15
CA ASP A 100 2.34 5.83 15.05
C ASP A 100 1.72 7.14 14.54
N THR A 101 2.03 8.27 15.17
CA THR A 101 1.62 9.60 14.70
C THR A 101 2.17 9.88 13.30
N ALA A 102 1.31 10.31 12.39
CA ALA A 102 1.61 10.53 10.98
C ALA A 102 2.03 9.26 10.19
N SER A 103 1.82 8.07 10.75
CA SER A 103 2.00 6.79 10.04
C SER A 103 0.90 6.52 9.02
N ALA A 104 1.09 5.48 8.20
CA ALA A 104 0.06 4.99 7.29
C ALA A 104 -1.21 4.54 8.03
N TRP A 105 -1.07 3.94 9.22
CA TRP A 105 -2.20 3.60 10.09
C TRP A 105 -2.95 4.85 10.56
N HIS A 106 -2.26 5.87 11.03
CA HIS A 106 -2.89 7.12 11.46
C HIS A 106 -3.66 7.80 10.32
N LEU A 107 -3.15 7.74 9.09
CA LEU A 107 -3.87 8.24 7.94
C LEU A 107 -5.12 7.40 7.63
N ALA A 108 -5.02 6.07 7.69
CA ALA A 108 -6.15 5.17 7.48
C ALA A 108 -7.24 5.39 8.55
N ASP A 109 -6.86 5.54 9.81
CA ASP A 109 -7.76 5.82 10.94
C ASP A 109 -8.43 7.19 10.79
N THR A 110 -7.65 8.21 10.44
CA THR A 110 -8.16 9.58 10.20
C THR A 110 -9.22 9.62 9.09
N LEU A 111 -9.03 8.87 8.03
CA LEU A 111 -9.91 8.87 6.86
C LEU A 111 -10.96 7.75 6.87
N GLY A 112 -10.90 6.82 7.82
CA GLY A 112 -11.77 5.64 7.89
C GLY A 112 -11.58 4.69 6.71
N LEU A 113 -10.35 4.56 6.18
CA LEU A 113 -10.07 3.77 4.98
C LEU A 113 -9.72 2.32 5.31
N PRO A 114 -10.28 1.35 4.55
CA PRO A 114 -9.78 -0.02 4.59
C PRO A 114 -8.36 -0.07 4.03
N VAL A 115 -7.53 -0.93 4.64
CA VAL A 115 -6.11 -1.07 4.31
C VAL A 115 -5.84 -2.38 3.59
N LEU A 116 -5.19 -2.29 2.43
CA LEU A 116 -4.62 -3.43 1.72
C LEU A 116 -3.14 -3.55 2.11
N LEU A 117 -2.82 -4.64 2.81
CA LEU A 117 -1.47 -4.89 3.30
C LEU A 117 -0.65 -5.63 2.24
N VAL A 118 0.38 -4.98 1.75
CA VAL A 118 1.36 -5.57 0.82
C VAL A 118 2.44 -6.27 1.60
N VAL A 119 2.63 -7.57 1.35
CA VAL A 119 3.66 -8.38 2.00
C VAL A 119 4.46 -9.18 0.97
N GLN A 120 5.72 -9.45 1.28
CA GLN A 120 6.60 -10.27 0.45
C GLN A 120 6.88 -11.59 1.16
N PRO A 121 6.58 -12.74 0.55
CA PRO A 121 6.83 -14.06 1.16
C PRO A 121 8.30 -14.48 1.02
N ARG A 122 9.24 -13.59 1.35
CA ARG A 122 10.69 -13.87 1.26
C ARG A 122 11.15 -14.67 2.48
N GLY A 123 11.41 -15.96 2.28
CA GLY A 123 11.93 -16.84 3.34
C GLY A 123 10.98 -17.06 4.51
N ALA A 124 9.70 -16.71 4.37
CA ALA A 124 8.68 -16.87 5.40
C ALA A 124 7.39 -17.45 4.81
N SER A 125 6.75 -18.35 5.51
CA SER A 125 5.45 -18.92 5.19
C SER A 125 4.49 -18.74 6.38
N LEU A 126 4.39 -19.69 7.28
CA LEU A 126 3.53 -19.55 8.46
C LEU A 126 3.94 -18.37 9.37
N THR A 127 5.23 -18.06 9.45
CA THR A 127 5.73 -16.87 10.16
C THR A 127 5.15 -15.57 9.59
N LEU A 128 4.85 -15.52 8.31
CA LEU A 128 4.21 -14.36 7.68
C LEU A 128 2.80 -14.12 8.27
N ALA A 129 2.05 -15.19 8.54
CA ALA A 129 0.74 -15.08 9.20
C ALA A 129 0.88 -14.51 10.62
N ALA A 130 1.90 -14.91 11.36
CA ALA A 130 2.17 -14.37 12.70
C ALA A 130 2.50 -12.87 12.65
N GLN A 131 3.30 -12.42 11.67
CA GLN A 131 3.60 -11.00 11.46
C GLN A 131 2.32 -10.20 11.13
N ILE A 132 1.49 -10.71 10.22
CA ILE A 132 0.22 -10.07 9.85
C ILE A 132 -0.73 -9.99 11.05
N ASN A 133 -0.84 -11.05 11.84
CA ASN A 133 -1.66 -11.05 13.04
C ASN A 133 -1.13 -10.07 14.09
N GLY A 134 0.19 -9.94 14.23
CA GLY A 134 0.81 -8.91 15.07
C GLY A 134 0.40 -7.51 14.64
N LEU A 135 0.47 -7.20 13.36
CA LEU A 135 0.02 -5.91 12.82
C LEU A 135 -1.48 -5.70 13.03
N LYS A 136 -2.30 -6.74 12.81
CA LYS A 136 -3.75 -6.66 12.97
C LYS A 136 -4.17 -6.37 14.41
N GLN A 137 -3.42 -6.85 15.39
CA GLN A 137 -3.74 -6.73 16.81
C GLN A 137 -3.07 -5.55 17.51
N PHE A 138 -2.06 -4.93 16.87
CA PHE A 138 -1.25 -3.89 17.50
C PHE A 138 -2.02 -2.61 17.78
N ARG A 139 -3.00 -2.25 16.94
CA ARG A 139 -3.95 -1.15 17.17
C ARG A 139 -5.38 -1.60 16.84
N THR A 140 -6.34 -1.00 17.51
CA THR A 140 -7.77 -1.28 17.30
C THR A 140 -8.53 0.01 17.07
N PRO A 141 -9.20 0.18 15.89
CA PRO A 141 -9.20 -0.74 14.75
C PRO A 141 -7.87 -0.73 13.98
N SER A 142 -7.48 -1.86 13.39
CA SER A 142 -6.30 -1.92 12.52
C SER A 142 -6.58 -1.45 11.10
N HIS A 143 -7.86 -1.42 10.71
CA HIS A 143 -8.34 -1.14 9.35
C HIS A 143 -7.88 -2.15 8.28
N LEU A 144 -7.10 -3.20 8.63
CA LEU A 144 -6.65 -4.20 7.67
C LEU A 144 -7.86 -4.95 7.09
N ALA A 145 -8.01 -4.89 5.77
CA ALA A 145 -9.14 -5.44 5.03
C ALA A 145 -8.75 -6.52 4.01
N GLY A 146 -7.46 -6.63 3.67
CA GLY A 146 -7.00 -7.65 2.74
C GLY A 146 -5.49 -7.66 2.59
N ILE A 147 -4.98 -8.74 2.01
CA ILE A 147 -3.55 -9.00 1.79
C ILE A 147 -3.28 -9.03 0.28
N LEU A 148 -2.18 -8.42 -0.13
CA LEU A 148 -1.60 -8.53 -1.46
C LEU A 148 -0.18 -9.08 -1.34
N LEU A 149 0.12 -10.16 -2.08
CA LEU A 149 1.46 -10.74 -2.10
C LEU A 149 2.28 -10.08 -3.22
N ASN A 150 3.43 -9.53 -2.88
CA ASN A 150 4.38 -8.98 -3.85
C ASN A 150 5.59 -9.90 -4.00
N ASP A 151 6.21 -9.92 -5.18
CA ASP A 151 7.33 -10.83 -5.51
C ASP A 151 6.98 -12.30 -5.23
N CYS A 152 5.77 -12.71 -5.57
CA CYS A 152 5.24 -14.02 -5.27
C CYS A 152 5.04 -14.84 -6.55
N ALA A 153 5.68 -15.99 -6.63
CA ALA A 153 5.47 -16.90 -7.76
C ALA A 153 4.08 -17.59 -7.69
N PRO A 154 3.49 -17.97 -8.83
CA PRO A 154 2.14 -18.56 -8.87
C PRO A 154 1.97 -19.78 -7.97
N HIS A 155 2.95 -20.71 -7.96
CA HIS A 155 2.90 -21.91 -7.12
C HIS A 155 2.98 -21.58 -5.62
N LEU A 156 3.74 -20.54 -5.26
CA LEU A 156 3.86 -20.07 -3.88
C LEU A 156 2.55 -19.37 -3.44
N TYR A 157 1.93 -18.59 -4.33
CA TYR A 157 0.62 -18.00 -4.08
C TYR A 157 -0.44 -19.07 -3.78
N ALA A 158 -0.50 -20.12 -4.60
CA ALA A 158 -1.46 -21.22 -4.41
C ALA A 158 -1.31 -21.93 -3.06
N LEU A 159 -0.07 -21.99 -2.53
CA LEU A 159 0.23 -22.54 -1.22
C LEU A 159 -0.10 -21.58 -0.08
N LEU A 160 0.32 -20.32 -0.21
CA LEU A 160 0.27 -19.36 0.88
C LEU A 160 -1.11 -18.72 1.07
N ALA A 161 -1.85 -18.44 -0.01
CA ALA A 161 -3.12 -17.72 0.09
C ALA A 161 -4.13 -18.41 1.03
N PRO A 162 -4.46 -19.70 0.86
CA PRO A 162 -5.42 -20.36 1.74
C PRO A 162 -4.91 -20.49 3.18
N MET A 163 -3.61 -20.62 3.38
CA MET A 163 -3.01 -20.65 4.72
C MET A 163 -3.12 -19.27 5.39
N LEU A 164 -2.76 -18.19 4.70
CA LEU A 164 -2.85 -16.83 5.23
C LEU A 164 -4.29 -16.45 5.57
N GLU A 165 -5.24 -16.76 4.70
CA GLU A 165 -6.67 -16.52 4.96
C GLU A 165 -7.16 -17.23 6.21
N ARG A 166 -6.81 -18.51 6.37
CA ARG A 166 -7.18 -19.30 7.54
C ARG A 166 -6.58 -18.75 8.83
N GLU A 167 -5.29 -18.41 8.82
CA GLU A 167 -4.56 -18.00 10.03
C GLU A 167 -4.83 -16.54 10.42
N THR A 168 -5.13 -15.66 9.44
CA THR A 168 -5.30 -14.22 9.73
C THR A 168 -6.76 -13.78 9.71
N GLY A 169 -7.63 -14.55 9.05
CA GLY A 169 -9.02 -14.15 8.79
C GLY A 169 -9.15 -12.98 7.81
N LEU A 170 -8.07 -12.64 7.08
CA LEU A 170 -8.07 -11.60 6.05
C LEU A 170 -8.02 -12.25 4.66
N PRO A 171 -8.82 -11.76 3.68
CA PRO A 171 -8.77 -12.31 2.33
C PRO A 171 -7.42 -11.98 1.67
N VAL A 172 -6.86 -12.93 0.92
CA VAL A 172 -5.70 -12.73 0.05
C VAL A 172 -6.20 -12.37 -1.35
N LEU A 173 -6.18 -11.10 -1.68
CA LEU A 173 -6.84 -10.53 -2.86
C LEU A 173 -6.11 -10.81 -4.18
N GLY A 174 -4.83 -11.18 -4.09
CA GLY A 174 -4.03 -11.47 -5.27
C GLY A 174 -2.53 -11.35 -5.02
N TYR A 175 -1.77 -11.45 -6.10
CA TYR A 175 -0.32 -11.35 -6.05
C TYR A 175 0.25 -10.64 -7.27
N LEU A 176 1.43 -10.05 -7.10
CA LEU A 176 2.29 -9.60 -8.19
C LEU A 176 3.48 -10.56 -8.26
N CYS A 177 3.68 -11.12 -9.46
CA CYS A 177 4.83 -12.00 -9.71
C CYS A 177 6.12 -11.16 -9.73
N LEU A 178 7.25 -11.83 -9.44
CA LEU A 178 8.56 -11.20 -9.54
C LEU A 178 8.75 -10.63 -10.95
N LEU A 179 8.94 -9.33 -11.05
CA LEU A 179 9.26 -8.68 -12.32
C LEU A 179 10.77 -8.85 -12.52
N TYR A 180 11.15 -9.82 -13.37
CA TYR A 180 12.53 -9.88 -13.87
C TYR A 180 12.74 -8.68 -14.79
N THR A 181 13.35 -7.63 -14.29
CA THR A 181 13.99 -6.66 -15.17
C THR A 181 15.18 -7.35 -15.81
N SER A 182 15.42 -7.11 -17.10
CA SER A 182 16.65 -7.58 -17.78
C SER A 182 17.85 -7.23 -16.90
N PRO A 183 18.83 -8.14 -16.74
CA PRO A 183 20.00 -7.86 -15.92
C PRO A 183 20.61 -6.53 -16.38
N SER A 184 20.84 -5.63 -15.42
CA SER A 184 21.55 -4.39 -15.69
C SER A 184 22.93 -4.73 -16.24
N PRO A 185 23.48 -3.95 -17.20
CA PRO A 185 24.87 -4.14 -17.64
C PRO A 185 25.90 -4.14 -16.51
N ARG A 186 25.53 -3.72 -15.31
CA ARG A 186 26.37 -3.75 -14.10
C ARG A 186 26.38 -5.10 -13.39
N ASP A 187 25.41 -5.99 -13.66
CA ASP A 187 25.33 -7.30 -12.99
C ASP A 187 26.25 -8.35 -13.61
N GLY A 188 26.93 -8.03 -14.73
CA GLY A 188 27.89 -8.88 -15.44
C GLY A 188 29.37 -8.59 -15.15
N ALA A 189 29.70 -7.66 -14.26
CA ALA A 189 31.08 -7.25 -14.00
C ALA A 189 31.59 -7.75 -12.64
N THR A 190 31.52 -9.05 -12.42
CA THR A 190 32.30 -9.74 -11.36
C THR A 190 32.90 -10.99 -11.94
N SER A 191 34.08 -10.85 -12.48
CA SER A 191 35.06 -11.92 -12.66
C SER A 191 36.40 -11.44 -12.10
#